data_d63907811d69d7b70e0e4733adcdbecc
#
_entry.id   d63907811d69d7b70e0e4733adcdbecc
#
_cell.length_a   1.000
_cell.length_b   1.000
_cell.length_c   1.000
_cell.angle_alpha   90.00
_cell.angle_beta   90.00
_cell.angle_gamma   90.00
#
_symmetry.space_group_name_H-M   'P 1'
#
loop_
_entity.id
_entity.type
_entity.pdbx_description
1 polymer ?
#
loop_
_entity_poly.entity_id
_entity_poly.type
_entity_poly.pdbx_seq_one_letter_code
_entity_poly.pdbx_strand_id
1 'polypeptide(L)'
;LRGSLIIRYLCTLLNAKSIYFSLATALNEQEADLTAKDLEFRSIMVQTLSLILLTARELDELRDLLRSSLEPGASEESTELFLIMYGCWCHNPVATLALCLMAQAYDLASSLVSQFAEVDISVGFLMQVDKFVQLLESPVFIQLRLQLLEVGTSYHPFLLKSLYGLLMLLPQSTAFTTLGTR
;
A
#
# COMPACT_ATOMS: atom_id res chain seq x y z
N LEU A 1 10.72 16.36 -1.37
CA LEU A 1 10.69 16.88 0.01
C LEU A 1 9.64 17.98 0.23
N ARG A 2 9.61 19.05 -0.61
CA ARG A 2 8.62 20.14 -0.41
C ARG A 2 7.18 19.70 -0.67
N GLY A 3 6.92 18.93 -1.71
CA GLY A 3 5.57 18.43 -2.05
C GLY A 3 4.96 17.56 -0.97
N SER A 4 5.73 16.66 -0.37
CA SER A 4 5.24 15.79 0.71
C SER A 4 4.86 16.60 1.97
N LEU A 5 5.61 17.65 2.30
CA LEU A 5 5.26 18.54 3.41
C LEU A 5 3.97 19.33 3.14
N ILE A 6 3.77 19.79 1.90
CA ILE A 6 2.54 20.49 1.51
C ILE A 6 1.33 19.55 1.64
N ILE A 7 1.42 18.31 1.15
CA ILE A 7 0.34 17.33 1.23
C ILE A 7 0.01 17.04 2.71
N ARG A 8 1.01 16.80 3.55
CA ARG A 8 0.81 16.57 4.99
C ARG A 8 0.15 17.76 5.66
N TYR A 9 0.60 18.97 5.35
CA TYR A 9 0.01 20.20 5.91
C TYR A 9 -1.45 20.38 5.47
N LEU A 10 -1.75 20.09 4.20
CA LEU A 10 -3.14 20.09 3.70
C LEU A 10 -4.00 19.06 4.43
N CYS A 11 -3.48 17.84 4.67
CA CYS A 11 -4.20 16.82 5.42
C CYS A 11 -4.45 17.21 6.89
N THR A 12 -3.58 18.04 7.47
CA THR A 12 -3.77 18.55 8.84
C THR A 12 -4.82 19.67 8.90
N LEU A 13 -4.86 20.54 7.88
CA LEU A 13 -5.78 21.68 7.83
C LEU A 13 -7.18 21.33 7.31
N LEU A 14 -7.22 20.35 6.42
CA LEU A 14 -8.42 19.89 5.73
C LEU A 14 -8.64 18.42 6.07
N ASN A 15 -9.77 17.86 5.60
CA ASN A 15 -10.05 16.44 5.79
C ASN A 15 -9.11 15.59 4.92
N ALA A 16 -8.27 14.77 5.56
CA ALA A 16 -7.30 13.88 4.88
C ALA A 16 -7.96 12.96 3.86
N LYS A 17 -9.15 12.43 4.16
CA LYS A 17 -9.96 11.60 3.26
C LYS A 17 -10.28 12.34 1.96
N SER A 18 -10.79 13.58 2.06
CA SER A 18 -11.14 14.39 0.89
C SER A 18 -9.91 14.71 0.02
N ILE A 19 -8.76 14.97 0.65
CA ILE A 19 -7.50 15.23 -0.05
C ILE A 19 -7.05 13.98 -0.83
N TYR A 20 -7.02 12.81 -0.17
CA TYR A 20 -6.62 11.57 -0.81
C TYR A 20 -7.60 11.14 -1.91
N PHE A 21 -8.89 11.29 -1.68
CA PHE A 21 -9.93 11.04 -2.69
C PHE A 21 -9.72 11.91 -3.92
N SER A 22 -9.56 13.22 -3.76
CA SER A 22 -9.36 14.16 -4.87
C SER A 22 -8.07 13.90 -5.63
N LEU A 23 -6.95 13.62 -4.91
CA LEU A 23 -5.67 13.30 -5.55
C LEU A 23 -5.73 11.97 -6.30
N ALA A 24 -6.36 10.95 -5.73
CA ALA A 24 -6.51 9.65 -6.38
C ALA A 24 -7.41 9.75 -7.62
N THR A 25 -8.50 10.51 -7.55
CA THR A 25 -9.39 10.77 -8.70
C THR A 25 -8.63 11.48 -9.82
N ALA A 26 -7.92 12.56 -9.50
CA ALA A 26 -7.14 13.32 -10.50
C ALA A 26 -6.04 12.48 -11.16
N LEU A 27 -5.38 11.58 -10.42
CA LEU A 27 -4.37 10.67 -10.95
C LEU A 27 -4.98 9.50 -11.76
N ASN A 28 -6.25 9.17 -11.52
CA ASN A 28 -6.99 8.15 -12.26
C ASN A 28 -7.60 8.68 -13.56
N GLU A 29 -7.73 9.99 -13.72
CA GLU A 29 -8.27 10.56 -14.96
C GLU A 29 -7.49 10.02 -16.16
N GLN A 30 -8.23 9.34 -17.06
CA GLN A 30 -7.65 8.76 -18.26
C GLN A 30 -7.49 9.86 -19.30
N GLU A 31 -6.28 10.34 -19.48
CA GLU A 31 -5.93 11.07 -20.68
C GLU A 31 -5.68 10.07 -21.82
N ALA A 32 -6.26 10.33 -23.00
CA ALA A 32 -6.23 9.41 -24.15
C ALA A 32 -4.79 9.15 -24.67
N ASP A 33 -3.85 10.04 -24.39
CA ASP A 33 -2.46 9.99 -24.88
C ASP A 33 -1.45 10.10 -23.71
N LEU A 34 -1.43 9.11 -22.81
CA LEU A 34 -0.44 9.05 -21.75
C LEU A 34 0.96 8.77 -22.29
N THR A 35 1.89 9.68 -22.02
CA THR A 35 3.31 9.46 -22.32
C THR A 35 3.99 8.61 -21.25
N ALA A 36 5.16 8.02 -21.57
CA ALA A 36 5.96 7.28 -20.59
C ALA A 36 6.35 8.16 -19.37
N LYS A 37 6.52 9.47 -19.57
CA LYS A 37 6.82 10.42 -18.50
C LYS A 37 5.63 10.63 -17.56
N ASP A 38 4.41 10.59 -18.08
CA ASP A 38 3.19 10.74 -17.27
C ASP A 38 2.99 9.51 -16.41
N LEU A 39 3.27 8.31 -16.92
CA LEU A 39 3.23 7.07 -16.15
C LEU A 39 4.29 7.06 -15.04
N GLU A 40 5.51 7.51 -15.34
CA GLU A 40 6.58 7.65 -14.34
C GLU A 40 6.20 8.67 -13.26
N PHE A 41 5.65 9.83 -13.66
CA PHE A 41 5.15 10.84 -12.72
C PHE A 41 4.06 10.26 -11.81
N ARG A 42 3.06 9.57 -12.36
CA ARG A 42 2.00 8.92 -11.58
C ARG A 42 2.56 7.91 -10.59
N SER A 43 3.50 7.07 -11.02
CA SER A 43 4.16 6.09 -10.14
C SER A 43 4.91 6.78 -8.98
N ILE A 44 5.66 7.84 -9.23
CA ILE A 44 6.38 8.60 -8.20
C ILE A 44 5.40 9.30 -7.24
N MET A 45 4.31 9.86 -7.76
CA MET A 45 3.28 10.48 -6.93
C MET A 45 2.61 9.47 -6.02
N VAL A 46 2.20 8.32 -6.56
CA VAL A 46 1.59 7.23 -5.78
C VAL A 46 2.57 6.71 -4.71
N GLN A 47 3.84 6.53 -5.06
CA GLN A 47 4.87 6.14 -4.08
C GLN A 47 4.98 7.16 -2.94
N THR A 48 4.94 8.46 -3.27
CA THR A 48 5.01 9.54 -2.28
C THR A 48 3.78 9.56 -1.39
N LEU A 49 2.59 9.48 -1.98
CA LEU A 49 1.32 9.42 -1.25
C LEU A 49 1.25 8.19 -0.33
N SER A 50 1.68 7.02 -0.82
CA SER A 50 1.74 5.79 -0.04
C SER A 50 2.69 5.93 1.16
N LEU A 51 3.87 6.52 0.97
CA LEU A 51 4.82 6.76 2.06
C LEU A 51 4.24 7.71 3.11
N ILE A 52 3.57 8.79 2.70
CA ILE A 52 2.89 9.71 3.63
C ILE A 52 1.79 8.96 4.37
N LEU A 53 0.96 8.19 3.66
CA LEU A 53 -0.12 7.40 4.26
C LEU A 53 0.40 6.45 5.35
N LEU A 54 1.56 5.84 5.14
CA LEU A 54 2.14 4.86 6.07
C LEU A 54 2.95 5.48 7.21
N THR A 55 3.36 6.75 7.11
CA THR A 55 4.29 7.35 8.09
C THR A 55 3.73 8.55 8.84
N ALA A 56 2.74 9.25 8.28
CA ALA A 56 2.21 10.46 8.86
C ALA A 56 1.14 10.17 9.92
N ARG A 57 1.33 10.68 11.14
CA ARG A 57 0.39 10.46 12.27
C ARG A 57 -0.97 11.10 12.03
N GLU A 58 -1.00 12.22 11.33
CA GLU A 58 -2.22 12.94 10.95
C GLU A 58 -3.18 12.14 10.06
N LEU A 59 -2.76 10.97 9.58
CA LEU A 59 -3.53 10.06 8.72
C LEU A 59 -4.06 8.81 9.45
N ASP A 60 -4.01 8.78 10.78
CA ASP A 60 -4.49 7.63 11.55
C ASP A 60 -5.97 7.32 11.26
N GLU A 61 -6.83 8.33 11.25
CA GLU A 61 -8.26 8.18 10.95
C GLU A 61 -8.50 7.64 9.51
N LEU A 62 -7.72 8.12 8.54
CA LEU A 62 -7.81 7.63 7.17
C LEU A 62 -7.37 6.16 7.07
N ARG A 63 -6.31 5.77 7.80
CA ARG A 63 -5.87 4.37 7.86
C ARG A 63 -6.91 3.45 8.49
N ASP A 64 -7.55 3.90 9.56
CA ASP A 64 -8.62 3.13 10.22
C ASP A 64 -9.83 2.95 9.30
N LEU A 65 -10.19 4.00 8.56
CA LEU A 65 -11.24 3.93 7.55
C LEU A 65 -10.91 2.92 6.44
N LEU A 66 -9.66 2.92 5.95
CA LEU A 66 -9.22 1.98 4.92
C LEU A 66 -9.13 0.54 5.44
N ARG A 67 -8.76 0.32 6.70
CA ARG A 67 -8.75 -1.01 7.31
C ARG A 67 -10.14 -1.64 7.37
N SER A 68 -11.14 -0.85 7.70
CA SER A 68 -12.52 -1.32 7.80
C SER A 68 -13.27 -1.31 6.46
N SER A 69 -12.65 -0.83 5.39
CA SER A 69 -13.32 -0.59 4.10
C SER A 69 -13.84 -1.85 3.40
N LEU A 70 -13.26 -3.00 3.70
CA LEU A 70 -13.61 -4.30 3.10
C LEU A 70 -14.24 -5.27 4.10
N GLU A 71 -14.48 -4.83 5.34
CA GLU A 71 -15.16 -5.64 6.35
C GLU A 71 -16.67 -5.78 6.05
N PRO A 72 -17.30 -6.89 6.47
CA PRO A 72 -18.74 -7.02 6.38
C PRO A 72 -19.45 -5.90 7.16
N GLY A 73 -20.23 -5.06 6.45
CA GLY A 73 -20.89 -3.90 7.05
C GLY A 73 -20.12 -2.58 6.91
N ALA A 74 -19.04 -2.57 6.13
CA ALA A 74 -18.34 -1.34 5.77
C ALA A 74 -19.30 -0.30 5.15
N SER A 75 -19.02 0.98 5.36
CA SER A 75 -19.80 2.05 4.73
C SER A 75 -19.51 2.08 3.21
N GLU A 76 -20.53 2.39 2.41
CA GLU A 76 -20.35 2.58 0.95
C GLU A 76 -19.22 3.57 0.66
N GLU A 77 -19.14 4.64 1.44
CA GLU A 77 -18.14 5.69 1.33
C GLU A 77 -16.71 5.19 1.58
N SER A 78 -16.48 4.27 2.53
CA SER A 78 -15.17 3.68 2.80
C SER A 78 -14.74 2.71 1.70
N THR A 79 -15.69 1.94 1.20
CA THR A 79 -15.46 1.00 0.09
C THR A 79 -15.14 1.76 -1.21
N GLU A 80 -15.89 2.81 -1.51
CA GLU A 80 -15.63 3.67 -2.67
C GLU A 80 -14.23 4.31 -2.60
N LEU A 81 -13.87 4.85 -1.44
CA LEU A 81 -12.53 5.40 -1.22
C LEU A 81 -11.44 4.37 -1.50
N PHE A 82 -11.59 3.15 -0.96
CA PHE A 82 -10.63 2.07 -1.22
C PHE A 82 -10.52 1.76 -2.71
N LEU A 83 -11.64 1.64 -3.43
CA LEU A 83 -11.65 1.33 -4.86
C LEU A 83 -10.96 2.41 -5.70
N ILE A 84 -11.23 3.68 -5.42
CA ILE A 84 -10.60 4.81 -6.11
C ILE A 84 -9.09 4.85 -5.82
N MET A 85 -8.71 4.67 -4.56
CA MET A 85 -7.31 4.60 -4.18
C MET A 85 -6.63 3.39 -4.81
N TYR A 86 -7.25 2.21 -4.79
CA TYR A 86 -6.69 1.01 -5.40
C TYR A 86 -6.40 1.20 -6.88
N GLY A 87 -7.35 1.76 -7.64
CA GLY A 87 -7.15 2.09 -9.06
C GLY A 87 -5.94 3.01 -9.28
N CYS A 88 -5.83 4.07 -8.47
CA CYS A 88 -4.69 4.99 -8.52
C CYS A 88 -3.37 4.30 -8.13
N TRP A 89 -3.38 3.49 -7.06
CA TRP A 89 -2.19 2.81 -6.55
C TRP A 89 -1.63 1.76 -7.54
N CYS A 90 -2.43 1.25 -8.46
CA CYS A 90 -1.98 0.33 -9.53
C CYS A 90 -0.85 0.90 -10.42
N HIS A 91 -0.59 2.19 -10.37
CA HIS A 91 0.57 2.79 -11.02
C HIS A 91 1.91 2.49 -10.33
N ASN A 92 1.89 1.95 -9.09
CA ASN A 92 3.11 1.53 -8.38
C ASN A 92 2.86 0.23 -7.62
N PRO A 93 3.47 -0.90 -8.04
CA PRO A 93 3.14 -2.22 -7.51
C PRO A 93 3.44 -2.39 -6.02
N VAL A 94 4.51 -1.78 -5.49
CA VAL A 94 4.84 -1.86 -4.06
C VAL A 94 3.86 -1.04 -3.23
N ALA A 95 3.44 0.12 -3.72
CA ALA A 95 2.42 0.93 -3.06
C ALA A 95 1.06 0.22 -3.04
N THR A 96 0.67 -0.43 -4.15
CA THR A 96 -0.55 -1.24 -4.22
C THR A 96 -0.53 -2.36 -3.19
N LEU A 97 0.59 -3.09 -3.09
CA LEU A 97 0.75 -4.15 -2.10
C LEU A 97 0.62 -3.61 -0.67
N ALA A 98 1.25 -2.46 -0.39
CA ALA A 98 1.16 -1.82 0.92
C ALA A 98 -0.29 -1.43 1.28
N LEU A 99 -1.04 -0.90 0.31
CA LEU A 99 -2.46 -0.58 0.47
C LEU A 99 -3.29 -1.84 0.75
N CYS A 100 -3.09 -2.91 -0.03
CA CYS A 100 -3.80 -4.18 0.16
C CYS A 100 -3.53 -4.80 1.55
N LEU A 101 -2.27 -4.83 1.99
CA LEU A 101 -1.92 -5.34 3.31
C LEU A 101 -2.47 -4.47 4.45
N MET A 102 -2.53 -3.14 4.27
CA MET A 102 -3.10 -2.22 5.26
C MET A 102 -4.63 -2.37 5.33
N ALA A 103 -5.30 -2.51 4.19
CA ALA A 103 -6.75 -2.69 4.10
C ALA A 103 -7.20 -4.15 4.34
N GLN A 104 -6.28 -5.05 4.71
CA GLN A 104 -6.53 -6.47 4.97
C GLN A 104 -7.08 -7.25 3.75
N ALA A 105 -6.85 -6.74 2.54
CA ALA A 105 -7.17 -7.40 1.29
C ALA A 105 -6.09 -8.45 0.92
N TYR A 106 -5.96 -9.50 1.74
CA TYR A 106 -4.85 -10.46 1.64
C TYR A 106 -4.91 -11.35 0.41
N ASP A 107 -6.08 -11.64 -0.12
CA ASP A 107 -6.30 -12.32 -1.38
C ASP A 107 -5.72 -11.52 -2.57
N LEU A 108 -6.00 -10.23 -2.63
CA LEU A 108 -5.40 -9.32 -3.62
C LEU A 108 -3.89 -9.20 -3.44
N ALA A 109 -3.42 -9.05 -2.19
CA ALA A 109 -2.00 -8.98 -1.88
C ALA A 109 -1.25 -10.24 -2.34
N SER A 110 -1.81 -11.43 -2.06
CA SER A 110 -1.21 -12.70 -2.46
C SER A 110 -1.16 -12.89 -3.98
N SER A 111 -2.17 -12.40 -4.69
CA SER A 111 -2.23 -12.41 -6.15
C SER A 111 -1.18 -11.47 -6.75
N LEU A 112 -1.05 -10.26 -6.22
CA LEU A 112 -0.03 -9.28 -6.62
C LEU A 112 1.39 -9.82 -6.47
N VAL A 113 1.71 -10.38 -5.30
CA VAL A 113 3.04 -10.94 -5.03
C VAL A 113 3.37 -12.10 -5.98
N SER A 114 2.36 -12.91 -6.35
CA SER A 114 2.55 -13.96 -7.35
C SER A 114 2.91 -13.39 -8.72
N GLN A 115 2.31 -12.27 -9.12
CA GLN A 115 2.64 -11.58 -10.38
C GLN A 115 4.04 -10.97 -10.37
N PHE A 116 4.54 -10.51 -9.22
CA PHE A 116 5.91 -9.99 -9.11
C PHE A 116 6.98 -11.01 -9.49
N ALA A 117 6.70 -12.31 -9.32
CA ALA A 117 7.62 -13.36 -9.73
C ALA A 117 7.75 -13.52 -11.25
N GLU A 118 6.80 -12.97 -12.01
CA GLU A 118 6.73 -13.07 -13.48
C GLU A 118 7.29 -11.83 -14.19
N VAL A 119 7.59 -10.77 -13.44
CA VAL A 119 8.03 -9.46 -13.98
C VAL A 119 9.55 -9.30 -13.79
N ASP A 120 10.20 -8.65 -14.75
CA ASP A 120 11.60 -8.26 -14.62
C ASP A 120 11.80 -7.30 -13.45
N ILE A 121 12.51 -7.77 -12.43
CA ILE A 121 12.72 -7.05 -11.19
C ILE A 121 13.84 -6.02 -11.35
N SER A 122 13.50 -4.74 -11.33
CA SER A 122 14.48 -3.66 -11.34
C SER A 122 15.09 -3.42 -9.95
N VAL A 123 16.30 -2.83 -9.92
CA VAL A 123 16.93 -2.41 -8.65
C VAL A 123 16.06 -1.41 -7.90
N GLY A 124 15.40 -0.49 -8.61
CA GLY A 124 14.48 0.47 -8.02
C GLY A 124 13.28 -0.19 -7.33
N PHE A 125 12.74 -1.25 -7.92
CA PHE A 125 11.68 -2.06 -7.31
C PHE A 125 12.16 -2.74 -6.01
N LEU A 126 13.32 -3.39 -6.03
CA LEU A 126 13.88 -4.04 -4.84
C LEU A 126 14.13 -3.05 -3.70
N MET A 127 14.61 -1.85 -4.00
CA MET A 127 14.79 -0.79 -3.00
C MET A 127 13.44 -0.32 -2.40
N GLN A 128 12.37 -0.31 -3.18
CA GLN A 128 11.03 0.00 -2.68
C GLN A 128 10.50 -1.12 -1.78
N VAL A 129 10.69 -2.38 -2.18
CA VAL A 129 10.30 -3.56 -1.37
C VAL A 129 11.07 -3.57 -0.05
N ASP A 130 12.38 -3.32 -0.06
CA ASP A 130 13.21 -3.25 1.16
C ASP A 130 12.71 -2.18 2.14
N LYS A 131 12.43 -0.98 1.65
CA LYS A 131 11.84 0.10 2.46
C LYS A 131 10.45 -0.27 2.99
N PHE A 132 9.64 -0.94 2.19
CA PHE A 132 8.31 -1.35 2.60
C PHE A 132 8.37 -2.42 3.70
N VAL A 133 9.27 -3.40 3.59
CA VAL A 133 9.47 -4.42 4.64
C VAL A 133 9.88 -3.77 5.97
N GLN A 134 10.73 -2.75 5.94
CA GLN A 134 11.07 -1.98 7.15
C GLN A 134 9.82 -1.28 7.75
N LEU A 135 8.89 -0.82 6.91
CA LEU A 135 7.63 -0.22 7.38
C LEU A 135 6.64 -1.25 7.94
N LEU A 136 6.72 -2.53 7.53
CA LEU A 136 5.89 -3.60 8.14
C LEU A 136 6.15 -3.76 9.65
N GLU A 137 7.31 -3.34 10.13
CA GLU A 137 7.64 -3.31 11.57
C GLU A 137 7.01 -2.11 12.30
N SER A 138 6.52 -1.12 11.57
CA SER A 138 5.91 0.06 12.15
C SER A 138 4.58 -0.25 12.85
N PRO A 139 4.13 0.61 13.79
CA PRO A 139 2.83 0.45 14.44
C PRO A 139 1.64 0.40 13.48
N VAL A 140 1.76 0.96 12.29
CA VAL A 140 0.70 0.96 11.26
C VAL A 140 0.27 -0.45 10.89
N PHE A 141 1.20 -1.42 10.89
CA PHE A 141 0.93 -2.82 10.55
C PHE A 141 0.82 -3.74 11.78
N ILE A 142 0.52 -3.21 12.96
CA ILE A 142 0.38 -4.03 14.17
C ILE A 142 -0.72 -5.08 14.02
N GLN A 143 -1.85 -4.74 13.39
CA GLN A 143 -2.96 -5.66 13.17
C GLN A 143 -2.54 -6.84 12.28
N LEU A 144 -1.81 -6.58 11.21
CA LEU A 144 -1.27 -7.64 10.34
C LEU A 144 -0.41 -8.63 11.13
N ARG A 145 0.44 -8.12 12.03
CA ARG A 145 1.30 -8.98 12.87
C ARG A 145 0.49 -9.79 13.88
N LEU A 146 -0.58 -9.24 14.45
CA LEU A 146 -1.48 -9.97 15.34
C LEU A 146 -2.25 -11.05 14.57
N GLN A 147 -2.71 -10.77 13.37
CA GLN A 147 -3.43 -11.70 12.53
C GLN A 147 -2.58 -12.88 12.03
N LEU A 148 -1.24 -12.75 12.02
CA LEU A 148 -0.36 -13.91 11.78
C LEU A 148 -0.49 -14.99 12.85
N LEU A 149 -0.92 -14.64 14.06
CA LEU A 149 -1.13 -15.57 15.17
C LEU A 149 -2.50 -16.23 15.12
N GLU A 150 -3.42 -15.76 14.29
CA GLU A 150 -4.79 -16.25 14.16
C GLU A 150 -4.88 -17.40 13.15
N VAL A 151 -4.27 -18.52 13.50
CA VAL A 151 -4.25 -19.72 12.65
C VAL A 151 -5.67 -20.29 12.50
N GLY A 152 -6.04 -20.64 11.26
CA GLY A 152 -7.34 -21.26 10.96
C GLY A 152 -8.41 -20.30 10.44
N THR A 153 -8.12 -19.01 10.34
CA THR A 153 -8.98 -18.04 9.67
C THR A 153 -8.90 -18.17 8.14
N SER A 154 -9.95 -17.77 7.43
CA SER A 154 -10.03 -17.87 5.97
C SER A 154 -8.96 -17.03 5.24
N TYR A 155 -8.52 -15.95 5.83
CA TYR A 155 -7.52 -15.04 5.26
C TYR A 155 -6.07 -15.45 5.55
N HIS A 156 -5.83 -16.28 6.57
CA HIS A 156 -4.49 -16.64 7.02
C HIS A 156 -3.59 -17.26 5.92
N PRO A 157 -4.07 -18.18 5.04
CA PRO A 157 -3.26 -18.70 3.95
C PRO A 157 -2.80 -17.62 2.96
N PHE A 158 -3.67 -16.64 2.68
CA PHE A 158 -3.36 -15.54 1.76
C PHE A 158 -2.35 -14.57 2.38
N LEU A 159 -2.50 -14.28 3.67
CA LEU A 159 -1.54 -13.46 4.42
C LEU A 159 -0.15 -14.09 4.42
N LEU A 160 -0.06 -15.38 4.77
CA LEU A 160 1.19 -16.12 4.73
C LEU A 160 1.82 -16.13 3.32
N LYS A 161 1.01 -16.43 2.29
CA LYS A 161 1.49 -16.44 0.91
C LYS A 161 2.05 -15.07 0.49
N SER A 162 1.41 -13.97 0.90
CA SER A 162 1.87 -12.62 0.62
C SER A 162 3.23 -12.35 1.25
N LEU A 163 3.41 -12.69 2.53
CA LEU A 163 4.65 -12.43 3.26
C LEU A 163 5.79 -13.36 2.82
N TYR A 164 5.52 -14.64 2.59
CA TYR A 164 6.52 -15.55 2.03
C TYR A 164 6.96 -15.14 0.62
N GLY A 165 6.03 -14.71 -0.22
CA GLY A 165 6.35 -14.21 -1.55
C GLY A 165 7.23 -12.95 -1.49
N LEU A 166 6.95 -12.02 -0.57
CA LEU A 166 7.83 -10.88 -0.32
C LEU A 166 9.22 -11.32 0.14
N LEU A 167 9.29 -12.29 1.06
CA LEU A 167 10.55 -12.85 1.55
C LEU A 167 11.40 -13.43 0.41
N MET A 168 10.76 -14.12 -0.53
CA MET A 168 11.46 -14.71 -1.68
C MET A 168 11.96 -13.67 -2.69
N LEU A 169 11.35 -12.49 -2.75
CA LEU A 169 11.81 -11.40 -3.61
C LEU A 169 13.02 -10.64 -3.03
N LEU A 170 13.21 -10.71 -1.73
CA LEU A 170 14.30 -10.01 -1.07
C LEU A 170 15.61 -10.78 -1.26
N PRO A 171 16.68 -10.12 -1.73
CA PRO A 171 18.02 -10.70 -1.64
C PRO A 171 18.37 -10.92 -0.17
N GLN A 172 19.39 -11.75 0.11
CA GLN A 172 19.88 -12.00 1.49
C GLN A 172 20.42 -10.70 2.11
N SER A 173 19.50 -9.85 2.54
CA SER A 173 19.71 -8.53 3.13
C SER A 173 19.22 -8.52 4.58
N THR A 174 19.45 -7.42 5.29
CA THR A 174 18.89 -7.21 6.63
C THR A 174 17.36 -7.27 6.63
N ALA A 175 16.70 -6.82 5.56
CA ALA A 175 15.24 -6.91 5.39
C ALA A 175 14.78 -8.38 5.28
N PHE A 176 15.52 -9.24 4.56
CA PHE A 176 15.25 -10.68 4.50
C PHE A 176 15.30 -11.31 5.90
N THR A 177 16.33 -11.01 6.69
CA THR A 177 16.47 -11.53 8.06
C THR A 177 15.33 -11.02 8.95
N THR A 178 14.98 -9.75 8.84
CA THR A 178 13.91 -9.12 9.62
C THR A 178 12.55 -9.77 9.36
N LEU A 179 12.22 -10.04 8.10
CA LEU A 179 10.95 -10.67 7.74
C LEU A 179 10.92 -12.16 8.07
N GLY A 180 12.05 -12.87 7.88
CA GLY A 180 12.16 -14.31 8.11
C GLY A 180 12.16 -14.74 9.58
N THR A 181 12.41 -13.82 10.52
CA THR A 181 12.39 -14.08 11.96
C THR A 181 11.01 -13.92 12.60
N ARG A 182 9.99 -13.64 11.82
CA ARG A 182 8.60 -13.51 12.25
C ARG A 182 7.73 -14.65 11.79
#